data_40031396a11379392d10198b0a2e36ae
#
_entry.id   40031396a11379392d10198b0a2e36ae
#
_cell.length_a   1.000
_cell.length_b   1.000
_cell.length_c   1.000
_cell.angle_alpha   90.00
_cell.angle_beta   90.00
_cell.angle_gamma   90.00
#
_symmetry.space_group_name_H-M   'P 1'
#
loop_
_entity.id
_entity.type
_entity.pdbx_description
1 polymer ?
#
loop_
_entity_poly.entity_id
_entity_poly.type
_entity_poly.pdbx_seq_one_letter_code
_entity_poly.pdbx_strand_id
1 'polypeptide(L)'
;MTIKNIDIYSEMNGSYVVDKDKKITGYASIDKPWQKYYSKEAITASIPELTAYQYMVSQNKDNLSTKAIMYYGKKISYKNYIDMIDETSRRLYNLGVTEGEVVTVMSVANPELEILFYALNKLGAVINLIDVRSDYKQIKKYLMEVKSSEVVVMDNFLPEFDKCMEDEDIDNIVENVITLSPYNSVLFPFNVLAEKKSRKENSTLYSKIDEIKKKNKYMTWNDLMSVHKYRYSRYPRYKKNMVAALVHTGGTTGVPKTVKLSNENFNAMAIQYKSLNANYNKGDTFLNGIVPFVAYGIVVTIHMPMCLGMTNIIAPILSPKEFTEFMIKYKPNHTATVPTYVEHFVYDRKADSMNWKCIKHIGVGGESFTRTQEQEVKDFLKNHNSSGSIDKGFGMTELSGTSVTCMGNVNKFTSLGIPLPLNTYGIFERGTDKELKYGEEGEICITGPTEMIGYLDNEEEESKVIKIHSDGKRWIHSEDVGIIDEDGFLYFKGRYKRMFTHGGFKLYPSYIEGIIVSHPKVENCCVISIPDQTYGFSPEAHVVIKKDSVSQLKKLKEELIKLCQDKLPSYSQPEDFIFEEDLPLTSVGKVDYKKVEKMRIKKLEESTK
;
A
#
# COMPACT_ATOMS: atom_id res chain seq x y z
N MET A 1 -24.98 8.88 25.49
CA MET A 1 -26.05 8.53 24.52
C MET A 1 -25.79 7.11 24.08
N THR A 2 -26.62 6.20 24.54
CA THR A 2 -26.54 4.77 24.22
C THR A 2 -26.94 4.60 22.76
N ILE A 3 -25.98 4.26 21.90
CA ILE A 3 -26.25 3.92 20.50
C ILE A 3 -27.03 2.61 20.54
N LYS A 4 -28.29 2.63 20.09
CA LYS A 4 -29.10 1.42 19.91
C LYS A 4 -28.30 0.44 19.07
N ASN A 5 -28.08 -0.77 19.61
CA ASN A 5 -27.61 -1.92 18.86
C ASN A 5 -28.51 -2.11 17.63
N ILE A 6 -28.03 -1.73 16.47
CA ILE A 6 -28.59 -2.21 15.22
C ILE A 6 -28.21 -3.68 15.20
N ASP A 7 -29.20 -4.55 15.16
CA ASP A 7 -29.02 -5.98 15.07
C ASP A 7 -28.46 -6.34 13.68
N ILE A 8 -27.15 -6.22 13.54
CA ILE A 8 -26.39 -6.50 12.30
C ILE A 8 -26.49 -7.99 11.95
N TYR A 9 -26.92 -8.84 12.90
CA TYR A 9 -26.99 -10.29 12.73
C TYR A 9 -28.18 -10.77 11.87
N SER A 10 -29.24 -9.96 11.71
CA SER A 10 -30.44 -10.38 10.99
C SER A 10 -30.33 -10.29 9.46
N GLU A 11 -29.34 -9.55 8.93
CA GLU A 11 -29.18 -9.34 7.47
C GLU A 11 -28.09 -10.19 6.81
N MET A 12 -27.34 -10.98 7.60
CA MET A 12 -26.27 -11.82 7.08
C MET A 12 -26.72 -13.28 6.95
N ASN A 13 -27.06 -13.70 5.74
CA ASN A 13 -27.34 -15.10 5.37
C ASN A 13 -26.09 -15.97 5.48
N GLY A 14 -25.75 -16.43 6.68
CA GLY A 14 -24.67 -17.37 6.91
C GLY A 14 -24.59 -17.78 8.37
N SER A 15 -24.47 -19.08 8.61
CA SER A 15 -24.40 -19.68 9.93
C SER A 15 -23.12 -19.26 10.66
N TYR A 16 -23.20 -18.20 11.44
CA TYR A 16 -22.12 -17.78 12.34
C TYR A 16 -22.15 -18.66 13.59
N VAL A 17 -21.02 -19.23 13.95
CA VAL A 17 -20.85 -19.97 15.19
C VAL A 17 -20.57 -18.97 16.30
N VAL A 18 -21.62 -18.44 16.91
CA VAL A 18 -21.50 -17.75 18.21
C VAL A 18 -21.51 -18.83 19.27
N ASP A 19 -20.36 -19.16 19.83
CA ASP A 19 -20.29 -19.96 21.06
C ASP A 19 -20.75 -19.08 22.23
N LYS A 20 -22.04 -19.22 22.59
CA LYS A 20 -22.68 -18.43 23.65
C LYS A 20 -22.11 -18.74 25.05
N ASP A 21 -21.37 -19.83 25.18
CA ASP A 21 -20.82 -20.29 26.45
C ASP A 21 -19.34 -19.90 26.63
N LYS A 22 -18.72 -19.27 25.62
CA LYS A 22 -17.33 -18.84 25.69
C LYS A 22 -17.16 -17.71 26.71
N LYS A 23 -16.50 -18.00 27.80
CA LYS A 23 -16.15 -17.02 28.85
C LYS A 23 -15.22 -15.95 28.24
N ILE A 24 -15.68 -14.70 28.19
CA ILE A 24 -14.90 -13.55 27.72
C ILE A 24 -13.77 -13.29 28.72
N THR A 25 -12.52 -13.30 28.25
CA THR A 25 -11.33 -13.04 29.07
C THR A 25 -11.04 -11.55 29.22
N GLY A 26 -11.51 -10.74 28.27
CA GLY A 26 -11.22 -9.32 28.17
C GLY A 26 -10.00 -9.00 27.29
N TYR A 27 -9.34 -10.02 26.71
CA TYR A 27 -8.16 -9.90 25.88
C TYR A 27 -8.47 -10.28 24.44
N ALA A 28 -8.23 -9.35 23.53
CA ALA A 28 -8.65 -9.49 22.14
C ALA A 28 -7.96 -10.67 21.42
N SER A 29 -6.68 -10.91 21.71
CA SER A 29 -5.92 -11.99 21.08
C SER A 29 -6.40 -13.39 21.48
N ILE A 30 -7.00 -13.52 22.66
CA ILE A 30 -7.55 -14.77 23.21
C ILE A 30 -8.98 -14.97 22.73
N ASP A 31 -9.80 -13.95 22.90
CA ASP A 31 -11.24 -14.01 22.62
C ASP A 31 -11.55 -13.99 21.12
N LYS A 32 -10.75 -13.30 20.33
CA LYS A 32 -10.90 -13.11 18.87
C LYS A 32 -12.32 -12.72 18.46
N PRO A 33 -12.86 -11.61 18.99
CA PRO A 33 -14.28 -11.25 18.84
C PRO A 33 -14.67 -10.98 17.39
N TRP A 34 -13.72 -10.64 16.51
CA TRP A 34 -13.93 -10.45 15.08
C TRP A 34 -14.28 -11.74 14.32
N GLN A 35 -13.98 -12.93 14.88
CA GLN A 35 -14.27 -14.21 14.20
C GLN A 35 -15.76 -14.42 13.95
N LYS A 36 -16.64 -13.79 14.76
CA LYS A 36 -18.08 -13.82 14.56
C LYS A 36 -18.57 -13.23 13.21
N TYR A 37 -17.72 -12.45 12.55
CA TYR A 37 -18.03 -11.85 11.24
C TYR A 37 -17.55 -12.69 10.06
N TYR A 38 -16.90 -13.82 10.28
CA TYR A 38 -16.34 -14.69 9.26
C TYR A 38 -16.99 -16.08 9.27
N SER A 39 -17.01 -16.73 8.11
CA SER A 39 -17.40 -18.13 8.04
C SER A 39 -16.35 -19.03 8.72
N LYS A 40 -16.74 -20.25 9.07
CA LYS A 40 -15.83 -21.24 9.65
C LYS A 40 -14.67 -21.55 8.68
N GLU A 41 -14.96 -21.66 7.40
CA GLU A 41 -13.97 -21.91 6.34
C GLU A 41 -12.94 -20.78 6.26
N ALA A 42 -13.35 -19.52 6.44
CA ALA A 42 -12.46 -18.37 6.44
C ALA A 42 -11.45 -18.39 7.59
N ILE A 43 -11.92 -18.71 8.81
CA ILE A 43 -11.07 -18.71 10.01
C ILE A 43 -10.22 -19.97 10.15
N THR A 44 -10.48 -21.04 9.38
CA THR A 44 -9.74 -22.30 9.39
C THR A 44 -9.02 -22.57 8.06
N ALA A 45 -8.98 -21.61 7.15
CA ALA A 45 -8.32 -21.77 5.86
C ALA A 45 -6.83 -22.08 6.03
N SER A 46 -6.30 -22.97 5.20
CA SER A 46 -4.88 -23.30 5.16
C SER A 46 -4.17 -22.55 4.04
N ILE A 47 -2.94 -22.14 4.31
CA ILE A 47 -2.08 -21.55 3.28
C ILE A 47 -1.43 -22.69 2.48
N PRO A 48 -1.58 -22.74 1.15
CA PRO A 48 -1.04 -23.83 0.34
C PRO A 48 0.49 -23.74 0.26
N GLU A 49 1.14 -24.90 0.25
CA GLU A 49 2.57 -25.07 0.03
C GLU A 49 2.91 -24.90 -1.47
N LEU A 50 2.69 -23.69 -1.99
CA LEU A 50 2.88 -23.32 -3.38
C LEU A 50 3.59 -21.97 -3.48
N THR A 51 4.37 -21.78 -4.57
CA THR A 51 4.83 -20.44 -4.90
C THR A 51 3.66 -19.55 -5.33
N ALA A 52 3.83 -18.24 -5.32
CA ALA A 52 2.80 -17.30 -5.75
C ALA A 52 2.36 -17.57 -7.20
N TYR A 53 3.30 -17.90 -8.10
CA TYR A 53 3.01 -18.32 -9.46
C TYR A 53 2.16 -19.60 -9.50
N GLN A 54 2.58 -20.64 -8.77
CA GLN A 54 1.86 -21.92 -8.75
C GLN A 54 0.43 -21.75 -8.20
N TYR A 55 0.27 -20.93 -7.15
CA TYR A 55 -1.05 -20.67 -6.58
C TYR A 55 -1.93 -19.91 -7.58
N MET A 56 -1.45 -18.84 -8.19
CA MET A 56 -2.18 -18.09 -9.22
C MET A 56 -2.63 -19.01 -10.37
N VAL A 57 -1.74 -19.85 -10.90
CA VAL A 57 -2.07 -20.80 -11.96
C VAL A 57 -3.13 -21.81 -11.50
N SER A 58 -2.99 -22.34 -10.27
CA SER A 58 -3.95 -23.30 -9.71
C SER A 58 -5.36 -22.77 -9.59
N GLN A 59 -5.50 -21.46 -9.24
CA GLN A 59 -6.80 -20.80 -9.10
C GLN A 59 -7.49 -20.50 -10.44
N ASN A 60 -6.74 -20.52 -11.55
CA ASN A 60 -7.23 -20.15 -12.88
C ASN A 60 -7.27 -21.33 -13.89
N LYS A 61 -7.11 -22.58 -13.46
CA LYS A 61 -7.16 -23.74 -14.33
C LYS A 61 -8.43 -23.80 -15.20
N ASP A 62 -9.56 -23.45 -14.61
CA ASP A 62 -10.87 -23.46 -15.28
C ASP A 62 -11.26 -22.07 -15.82
N ASN A 63 -10.32 -21.12 -15.85
CA ASN A 63 -10.55 -19.72 -16.19
C ASN A 63 -9.64 -19.21 -17.32
N LEU A 64 -9.02 -20.10 -18.07
CA LEU A 64 -7.96 -19.78 -19.04
C LEU A 64 -8.39 -18.86 -20.18
N SER A 65 -9.66 -18.88 -20.57
CA SER A 65 -10.21 -18.02 -21.62
C SER A 65 -10.60 -16.63 -21.14
N THR A 66 -10.75 -16.44 -19.83
CA THR A 66 -11.08 -15.13 -19.24
C THR A 66 -9.89 -14.17 -19.38
N LYS A 67 -10.18 -12.90 -19.43
CA LYS A 67 -9.15 -11.85 -19.49
C LYS A 67 -8.44 -11.76 -18.15
N ALA A 68 -7.12 -11.90 -18.17
CA ALA A 68 -6.26 -11.68 -17.00
C ALA A 68 -5.88 -10.20 -16.87
N ILE A 69 -5.50 -9.57 -17.99
CA ILE A 69 -4.97 -8.21 -18.04
C ILE A 69 -5.73 -7.37 -19.07
N MET A 70 -5.94 -6.11 -18.72
CA MET A 70 -6.33 -5.02 -19.61
C MET A 70 -5.35 -3.86 -19.48
N TYR A 71 -4.73 -3.45 -20.61
CA TYR A 71 -3.76 -2.36 -20.65
C TYR A 71 -3.98 -1.52 -21.91
N TYR A 72 -4.35 -0.24 -21.77
CA TYR A 72 -4.65 0.67 -22.88
C TYR A 72 -5.49 0.08 -24.01
N GLY A 73 -6.49 -0.73 -23.66
CA GLY A 73 -7.39 -1.41 -24.61
C GLY A 73 -6.93 -2.80 -25.05
N LYS A 74 -5.66 -3.15 -24.90
CA LYS A 74 -5.17 -4.52 -25.10
C LYS A 74 -5.72 -5.43 -24.00
N LYS A 75 -6.18 -6.61 -24.39
CA LYS A 75 -6.74 -7.61 -23.48
C LYS A 75 -5.95 -8.90 -23.66
N ILE A 76 -5.44 -9.44 -22.55
CA ILE A 76 -4.66 -10.68 -22.52
C ILE A 76 -5.45 -11.70 -21.70
N SER A 77 -5.70 -12.91 -22.24
CA SER A 77 -6.35 -13.99 -21.51
C SER A 77 -5.41 -14.61 -20.48
N TYR A 78 -5.96 -15.32 -19.47
CA TYR A 78 -5.13 -16.06 -18.52
C TYR A 78 -4.20 -17.07 -19.21
N LYS A 79 -4.70 -17.76 -20.27
CA LYS A 79 -3.85 -18.66 -21.05
C LYS A 79 -2.64 -17.92 -21.63
N ASN A 80 -2.87 -16.85 -22.37
CA ASN A 80 -1.78 -16.10 -23.00
C ASN A 80 -0.86 -15.45 -21.96
N TYR A 81 -1.41 -15.01 -20.83
CA TYR A 81 -0.65 -14.44 -19.72
C TYR A 81 0.32 -15.46 -19.12
N ILE A 82 -0.16 -16.69 -18.86
CA ILE A 82 0.66 -17.80 -18.37
C ILE A 82 1.73 -18.18 -19.41
N ASP A 83 1.37 -18.23 -20.69
CA ASP A 83 2.32 -18.51 -21.78
C ASP A 83 3.43 -17.43 -21.85
N MET A 84 3.08 -16.14 -21.66
CA MET A 84 4.05 -15.03 -21.60
C MET A 84 4.98 -15.15 -20.38
N ILE A 85 4.44 -15.50 -19.21
CA ILE A 85 5.23 -15.75 -18.00
C ILE A 85 6.21 -16.89 -18.24
N ASP A 86 5.76 -17.99 -18.84
CA ASP A 86 6.57 -19.14 -19.16
C ASP A 86 7.71 -18.81 -20.13
N GLU A 87 7.41 -18.02 -21.14
CA GLU A 87 8.41 -17.56 -22.09
C GLU A 87 9.44 -16.64 -21.42
N THR A 88 8.98 -15.64 -20.65
CA THR A 88 9.86 -14.70 -19.95
C THR A 88 10.77 -15.44 -18.96
N SER A 89 10.23 -16.41 -18.21
CA SER A 89 11.05 -17.19 -17.27
C SER A 89 12.19 -17.96 -17.97
N ARG A 90 11.94 -18.52 -19.16
CA ARG A 90 12.99 -19.19 -19.95
C ARG A 90 14.07 -18.23 -20.44
N ARG A 91 13.68 -16.99 -20.81
CA ARG A 91 14.62 -15.96 -21.25
C ARG A 91 15.52 -15.49 -20.12
N LEU A 92 14.92 -15.23 -18.95
CA LEU A 92 15.66 -14.87 -17.74
C LEU A 92 16.62 -15.98 -17.31
N TYR A 93 16.18 -17.24 -17.34
CA TYR A 93 17.03 -18.38 -17.06
C TYR A 93 18.24 -18.45 -18.01
N ASN A 94 18.07 -18.13 -19.28
CA ASN A 94 19.15 -18.09 -20.27
C ASN A 94 20.14 -16.92 -20.04
N LEU A 95 19.72 -15.86 -19.33
CA LEU A 95 20.62 -14.80 -18.87
C LEU A 95 21.37 -15.17 -17.58
N GLY A 96 21.05 -16.33 -16.99
CA GLY A 96 21.68 -16.77 -15.75
C GLY A 96 20.80 -16.65 -14.50
N VAL A 97 19.59 -16.09 -14.59
CA VAL A 97 18.70 -15.94 -13.42
C VAL A 97 18.24 -17.29 -12.91
N THR A 98 18.59 -17.63 -11.67
CA THR A 98 18.29 -18.90 -11.02
C THR A 98 17.64 -18.72 -9.65
N GLU A 99 17.36 -19.85 -8.95
CA GLU A 99 16.75 -19.85 -7.61
C GLU A 99 17.57 -19.02 -6.61
N GLY A 100 16.91 -18.11 -5.92
CA GLY A 100 17.50 -17.26 -4.87
C GLY A 100 18.12 -15.96 -5.38
N GLU A 101 18.36 -15.82 -6.68
CA GLU A 101 18.90 -14.58 -7.24
C GLU A 101 17.89 -13.44 -7.17
N VAL A 102 18.41 -12.22 -6.97
CA VAL A 102 17.60 -11.02 -6.86
C VAL A 102 17.68 -10.22 -8.16
N VAL A 103 16.53 -9.93 -8.76
CA VAL A 103 16.40 -9.04 -9.91
C VAL A 103 15.76 -7.74 -9.47
N THR A 104 16.49 -6.63 -9.63
CA THR A 104 15.99 -5.30 -9.27
C THR A 104 15.14 -4.71 -10.38
N VAL A 105 13.98 -4.16 -10.02
CA VAL A 105 13.02 -3.59 -10.96
C VAL A 105 12.63 -2.17 -10.56
N MET A 106 12.83 -1.24 -11.48
CA MET A 106 12.46 0.17 -11.35
C MET A 106 11.44 0.53 -12.44
N SER A 107 10.15 0.35 -12.12
CA SER A 107 9.07 0.53 -13.08
C SER A 107 7.76 0.94 -12.41
N VAL A 108 6.91 1.69 -13.15
CA VAL A 108 5.49 1.84 -12.79
C VAL A 108 4.69 0.62 -13.27
N ALA A 109 3.41 0.56 -12.89
CA ALA A 109 2.54 -0.55 -13.28
C ALA A 109 2.43 -0.69 -14.81
N ASN A 110 2.82 -1.84 -15.32
CA ASN A 110 2.70 -2.25 -16.72
C ASN A 110 2.63 -3.79 -16.82
N PRO A 111 2.20 -4.36 -17.96
CA PRO A 111 2.11 -5.80 -18.11
C PRO A 111 3.45 -6.54 -17.94
N GLU A 112 4.54 -5.94 -18.39
CA GLU A 112 5.88 -6.54 -18.31
C GLU A 112 6.32 -6.73 -16.86
N LEU A 113 6.01 -5.78 -15.97
CA LEU A 113 6.30 -5.90 -14.53
C LEU A 113 5.54 -7.07 -13.90
N GLU A 114 4.23 -7.20 -14.19
CA GLU A 114 3.43 -8.30 -13.62
C GLU A 114 3.88 -9.66 -14.16
N ILE A 115 4.21 -9.75 -15.47
CA ILE A 115 4.77 -10.94 -16.11
C ILE A 115 6.13 -11.26 -15.47
N LEU A 116 6.98 -10.26 -15.28
CA LEU A 116 8.31 -10.40 -14.69
C LEU A 116 8.23 -10.94 -13.25
N PHE A 117 7.33 -10.38 -12.42
CA PHE A 117 7.13 -10.87 -11.05
C PHE A 117 6.86 -12.38 -11.04
N TYR A 118 5.91 -12.84 -11.84
CA TYR A 118 5.59 -14.28 -11.87
C TYR A 118 6.66 -15.12 -12.58
N ALA A 119 7.36 -14.57 -13.57
CA ALA A 119 8.45 -15.27 -14.23
C ALA A 119 9.64 -15.51 -13.29
N LEU A 120 10.01 -14.52 -12.49
CA LEU A 120 11.02 -14.64 -11.44
C LEU A 120 10.56 -15.62 -10.36
N ASN A 121 9.34 -15.47 -9.86
CA ASN A 121 8.77 -16.36 -8.85
C ASN A 121 8.71 -17.82 -9.32
N LYS A 122 8.45 -18.06 -10.61
CA LYS A 122 8.51 -19.38 -11.25
C LYS A 122 9.92 -19.97 -11.25
N LEU A 123 10.94 -19.15 -11.40
CA LEU A 123 12.34 -19.54 -11.30
C LEU A 123 12.82 -19.73 -9.85
N GLY A 124 12.05 -19.28 -8.87
CA GLY A 124 12.46 -19.18 -7.47
C GLY A 124 13.40 -18.01 -7.21
N ALA A 125 13.51 -17.11 -8.17
CA ALA A 125 14.22 -15.84 -8.03
C ALA A 125 13.34 -14.80 -7.33
N VAL A 126 13.96 -13.74 -6.83
CA VAL A 126 13.35 -12.72 -6.00
C VAL A 126 13.25 -11.41 -6.76
N ILE A 127 12.07 -10.81 -6.81
CA ILE A 127 11.93 -9.44 -7.32
C ILE A 127 12.28 -8.43 -6.24
N ASN A 128 13.15 -7.46 -6.53
CA ASN A 128 13.43 -6.31 -5.70
C ASN A 128 12.83 -5.05 -6.34
N LEU A 129 11.86 -4.44 -5.68
CA LEU A 129 11.09 -3.33 -6.24
C LEU A 129 11.57 -1.99 -5.69
N ILE A 130 12.11 -1.13 -6.56
CA ILE A 130 12.57 0.22 -6.21
C ILE A 130 11.53 1.27 -6.63
N ASP A 131 11.27 2.22 -5.74
CA ASP A 131 10.45 3.40 -6.04
C ASP A 131 11.09 4.22 -7.17
N VAL A 132 10.35 4.42 -8.24
CA VAL A 132 10.81 5.14 -9.44
C VAL A 132 11.18 6.62 -9.18
N ARG A 133 10.79 7.17 -8.02
CA ARG A 133 11.09 8.52 -7.57
C ARG A 133 12.40 8.62 -6.77
N SER A 134 13.03 7.47 -6.48
CA SER A 134 14.31 7.42 -5.77
C SER A 134 15.40 8.12 -6.56
N ASP A 135 16.24 8.89 -5.88
CA ASP A 135 17.45 9.44 -6.46
C ASP A 135 18.55 8.37 -6.63
N TYR A 136 19.58 8.67 -7.41
CA TYR A 136 20.65 7.72 -7.71
C TYR A 136 21.40 7.22 -6.46
N LYS A 137 21.50 8.03 -5.39
CA LYS A 137 22.15 7.64 -4.13
C LYS A 137 21.35 6.55 -3.42
N GLN A 138 20.04 6.70 -3.41
CA GLN A 138 19.14 5.71 -2.81
C GLN A 138 19.10 4.43 -3.66
N ILE A 139 19.07 4.55 -4.99
CA ILE A 139 19.13 3.41 -5.92
C ILE A 139 20.45 2.65 -5.71
N LYS A 140 21.58 3.36 -5.68
CA LYS A 140 22.91 2.76 -5.41
C LYS A 140 22.91 1.97 -4.10
N LYS A 141 22.37 2.55 -3.02
CA LYS A 141 22.27 1.87 -1.72
C LYS A 141 21.51 0.54 -1.82
N TYR A 142 20.37 0.53 -2.49
CA TYR A 142 19.56 -0.68 -2.67
C TYR A 142 20.31 -1.73 -3.51
N LEU A 143 20.98 -1.33 -4.59
CA LEU A 143 21.76 -2.25 -5.43
C LEU A 143 22.93 -2.88 -4.66
N MET A 144 23.63 -2.09 -3.84
CA MET A 144 24.71 -2.60 -2.98
C MET A 144 24.20 -3.59 -1.94
N GLU A 145 23.02 -3.33 -1.37
CA GLU A 145 22.38 -4.18 -0.35
C GLU A 145 21.97 -5.54 -0.94
N VAL A 146 21.34 -5.56 -2.11
CA VAL A 146 20.79 -6.79 -2.70
C VAL A 146 21.73 -7.48 -3.68
N LYS A 147 22.77 -6.81 -4.16
CA LYS A 147 23.77 -7.29 -5.14
C LYS A 147 23.14 -7.89 -6.41
N SER A 148 22.15 -7.19 -6.98
CA SER A 148 21.49 -7.61 -8.22
C SER A 148 22.42 -7.54 -9.41
N SER A 149 22.68 -8.68 -10.08
CA SER A 149 23.37 -8.73 -11.37
C SER A 149 22.45 -8.29 -12.53
N GLU A 150 21.16 -8.56 -12.39
CA GLU A 150 20.15 -8.24 -13.41
C GLU A 150 19.25 -7.11 -12.93
N VAL A 151 19.13 -6.05 -13.72
CA VAL A 151 18.31 -4.89 -13.39
C VAL A 151 17.34 -4.59 -14.53
N VAL A 152 16.08 -4.31 -14.20
CA VAL A 152 15.05 -3.94 -15.18
C VAL A 152 14.58 -2.53 -14.90
N VAL A 153 14.72 -1.61 -15.87
CA VAL A 153 14.43 -0.19 -15.70
C VAL A 153 13.51 0.30 -16.80
N MET A 154 12.41 0.97 -16.44
CA MET A 154 11.57 1.64 -17.43
C MET A 154 12.28 2.88 -18.00
N ASP A 155 12.18 3.07 -19.30
CA ASP A 155 12.91 4.08 -20.08
C ASP A 155 12.91 5.47 -19.45
N ASN A 156 11.77 5.93 -18.93
CA ASN A 156 11.64 7.26 -18.35
C ASN A 156 12.55 7.49 -17.11
N PHE A 157 12.93 6.43 -16.42
CA PHE A 157 13.75 6.47 -15.20
C PHE A 157 15.20 6.09 -15.45
N LEU A 158 15.51 5.70 -16.70
CA LEU A 158 16.85 5.25 -17.10
C LEU A 158 17.95 6.31 -16.86
N PRO A 159 17.73 7.63 -17.11
CA PRO A 159 18.75 8.63 -16.86
C PRO A 159 19.15 8.78 -15.37
N GLU A 160 18.24 8.50 -14.44
CA GLU A 160 18.57 8.55 -13.01
C GLU A 160 19.29 7.27 -12.57
N PHE A 161 18.86 6.12 -13.10
CA PHE A 161 19.53 4.85 -12.88
C PHE A 161 20.96 4.83 -13.45
N ASP A 162 21.15 5.34 -14.67
CA ASP A 162 22.46 5.32 -15.36
C ASP A 162 23.56 6.07 -14.60
N LYS A 163 23.20 7.08 -13.78
CA LYS A 163 24.16 7.73 -12.86
C LYS A 163 24.74 6.76 -11.83
N CYS A 164 24.04 5.70 -11.47
CA CYS A 164 24.55 4.68 -10.56
C CYS A 164 25.64 3.84 -11.22
N MET A 165 25.54 3.62 -12.54
CA MET A 165 26.51 2.85 -13.34
C MET A 165 27.85 3.58 -13.53
N GLU A 166 27.95 4.87 -13.17
CA GLU A 166 29.22 5.60 -13.12
C GLU A 166 30.08 5.20 -11.91
N ASP A 167 29.50 4.48 -10.96
CA ASP A 167 30.18 3.96 -9.78
C ASP A 167 30.74 2.56 -10.07
N GLU A 168 32.06 2.39 -9.86
CA GLU A 168 32.76 1.16 -10.17
C GLU A 168 32.22 -0.07 -9.43
N ASP A 169 31.82 0.09 -8.17
CA ASP A 169 31.24 -1.01 -7.38
C ASP A 169 29.91 -1.48 -7.98
N ILE A 170 29.06 -0.55 -8.43
CA ILE A 170 27.78 -0.88 -9.07
C ILE A 170 28.02 -1.48 -10.45
N ASP A 171 28.92 -0.91 -11.24
CA ASP A 171 29.24 -1.46 -12.56
C ASP A 171 29.79 -2.89 -12.46
N ASN A 172 30.57 -3.20 -11.43
CA ASN A 172 31.05 -4.57 -11.18
C ASN A 172 29.96 -5.54 -10.74
N ILE A 173 28.90 -5.08 -10.06
CA ILE A 173 27.78 -5.92 -9.61
C ILE A 173 26.79 -6.18 -10.74
N VAL A 174 26.40 -5.13 -11.48
CA VAL A 174 25.37 -5.21 -12.51
C VAL A 174 25.96 -5.76 -13.81
N GLU A 175 25.46 -6.89 -14.27
CA GLU A 175 25.88 -7.55 -15.52
C GLU A 175 24.98 -7.11 -16.69
N ASN A 176 23.65 -7.06 -16.49
CA ASN A 176 22.69 -6.68 -17.51
C ASN A 176 21.66 -5.68 -17.01
N VAL A 177 21.38 -4.66 -17.84
CA VAL A 177 20.30 -3.69 -17.65
C VAL A 177 19.27 -3.85 -18.76
N ILE A 178 18.10 -4.36 -18.41
CA ILE A 178 16.98 -4.59 -19.33
C ILE A 178 16.09 -3.35 -19.32
N THR A 179 15.93 -2.70 -20.44
CA THR A 179 15.13 -1.47 -20.55
C THR A 179 13.72 -1.76 -21.02
N LEU A 180 12.73 -1.18 -20.32
CA LEU A 180 11.30 -1.33 -20.61
C LEU A 180 10.75 -0.05 -21.26
N SER A 181 10.29 -0.14 -22.49
CA SER A 181 9.49 0.95 -23.07
C SER A 181 8.07 0.94 -22.47
N PRO A 182 7.52 2.10 -22.07
CA PRO A 182 6.12 2.18 -21.62
C PRO A 182 5.11 1.80 -22.70
N TYR A 183 5.56 1.65 -23.94
CA TYR A 183 4.73 1.33 -25.11
C TYR A 183 4.80 -0.15 -25.54
N ASN A 184 5.64 -0.98 -24.92
CA ASN A 184 5.84 -2.39 -25.32
C ASN A 184 4.53 -3.18 -25.44
N SER A 185 3.65 -3.04 -24.47
CA SER A 185 2.36 -3.74 -24.44
C SER A 185 1.18 -2.94 -24.98
N VAL A 186 1.38 -1.75 -25.52
CA VAL A 186 0.32 -0.98 -26.21
C VAL A 186 0.05 -1.57 -27.60
N LEU A 187 -1.23 -1.60 -28.03
CA LEU A 187 -1.62 -2.14 -29.34
C LEU A 187 -1.04 -1.35 -30.51
N PHE A 188 -0.53 -2.07 -31.52
CA PHE A 188 -0.20 -1.48 -32.83
C PHE A 188 -1.48 -0.98 -33.53
N PRO A 189 -1.49 0.19 -34.19
CA PRO A 189 -0.37 1.14 -34.38
C PRO A 189 -0.26 2.19 -33.25
N PHE A 190 -1.09 2.15 -32.20
CA PHE A 190 -1.14 3.15 -31.14
C PHE A 190 0.17 3.26 -30.34
N ASN A 191 0.89 2.17 -30.17
CA ASN A 191 2.22 2.15 -29.55
C ASN A 191 3.20 3.06 -30.31
N VAL A 192 3.27 2.93 -31.63
CA VAL A 192 4.16 3.75 -32.49
C VAL A 192 3.75 5.22 -32.46
N LEU A 193 2.44 5.50 -32.52
CA LEU A 193 1.92 6.87 -32.49
C LEU A 193 2.19 7.55 -31.15
N ALA A 194 1.94 6.85 -30.04
CA ALA A 194 2.17 7.35 -28.70
C ALA A 194 3.67 7.60 -28.46
N GLU A 195 4.54 6.67 -28.86
CA GLU A 195 5.98 6.85 -28.74
C GLU A 195 6.48 8.03 -29.57
N LYS A 196 6.08 8.16 -30.84
CA LYS A 196 6.44 9.32 -31.69
C LYS A 196 6.00 10.64 -31.08
N LYS A 197 4.80 10.70 -30.52
CA LYS A 197 4.29 11.90 -29.84
C LYS A 197 5.16 12.23 -28.62
N SER A 198 5.40 11.27 -27.75
CA SER A 198 6.20 11.45 -26.53
C SER A 198 7.64 11.85 -26.86
N ARG A 199 8.26 11.22 -27.86
CA ARG A 199 9.61 11.61 -28.36
C ARG A 199 9.67 13.05 -28.87
N LYS A 200 8.59 13.53 -29.51
CA LYS A 200 8.51 14.93 -29.96
C LYS A 200 8.36 15.90 -28.79
N GLU A 201 7.53 15.56 -27.80
CA GLU A 201 7.27 16.39 -26.63
C GLU A 201 8.46 16.42 -25.64
N ASN A 202 9.23 15.33 -25.56
CA ASN A 202 10.34 15.14 -24.63
C ASN A 202 11.65 14.78 -25.34
N SER A 203 12.00 15.47 -26.42
CA SER A 203 13.12 15.13 -27.30
C SER A 203 14.47 15.00 -26.57
N THR A 204 14.75 15.90 -25.61
CA THR A 204 15.99 15.88 -24.81
C THR A 204 16.08 14.60 -23.96
N LEU A 205 14.98 14.18 -23.33
CA LEU A 205 14.96 12.95 -22.54
C LEU A 205 15.20 11.73 -23.43
N TYR A 206 14.49 11.63 -24.57
CA TYR A 206 14.65 10.48 -25.47
C TYR A 206 16.00 10.42 -26.14
N SER A 207 16.63 11.56 -26.46
CA SER A 207 18.01 11.59 -26.95
C SER A 207 18.97 10.98 -25.94
N LYS A 208 18.83 11.32 -24.66
CA LYS A 208 19.61 10.76 -23.58
C LYS A 208 19.36 9.25 -23.38
N ILE A 209 18.10 8.82 -23.42
CA ILE A 209 17.73 7.40 -23.35
C ILE A 209 18.38 6.60 -24.49
N ASP A 210 18.29 7.10 -25.73
CA ASP A 210 18.86 6.44 -26.90
C ASP A 210 20.40 6.33 -26.84
N GLU A 211 21.05 7.29 -26.18
CA GLU A 211 22.50 7.28 -25.91
C GLU A 211 22.87 6.22 -24.87
N ILE A 212 22.14 6.18 -23.77
CA ILE A 212 22.36 5.19 -22.70
C ILE A 212 22.19 3.77 -23.23
N LYS A 213 21.16 3.51 -24.00
CA LYS A 213 20.87 2.17 -24.58
C LYS A 213 21.95 1.64 -25.53
N LYS A 214 22.89 2.49 -25.96
CA LYS A 214 24.04 2.06 -26.78
C LYS A 214 25.22 1.59 -25.95
N LYS A 215 25.24 1.85 -24.65
CA LYS A 215 26.29 1.41 -23.75
C LYS A 215 26.31 -0.11 -23.60
N ASN A 216 27.45 -0.67 -23.26
CA ASN A 216 27.57 -2.07 -22.86
C ASN A 216 26.63 -2.38 -21.69
N LYS A 217 26.24 -3.63 -21.52
CA LYS A 217 25.32 -4.14 -20.49
C LYS A 217 23.83 -3.74 -20.67
N TYR A 218 23.49 -2.80 -21.56
CA TYR A 218 22.10 -2.40 -21.80
C TYR A 218 21.50 -3.22 -22.95
N MET A 219 20.33 -3.80 -22.69
CA MET A 219 19.50 -4.46 -23.70
C MET A 219 18.05 -4.03 -23.55
N THR A 220 17.27 -4.07 -24.64
CA THR A 220 15.84 -3.81 -24.57
C THR A 220 15.07 -5.05 -24.15
N TRP A 221 13.83 -4.89 -23.69
CA TRP A 221 12.93 -6.01 -23.45
C TRP A 221 12.75 -6.91 -24.69
N ASN A 222 12.73 -6.30 -25.88
CA ASN A 222 12.65 -7.05 -27.14
C ASN A 222 13.91 -7.87 -27.39
N ASP A 223 15.08 -7.37 -27.03
CA ASP A 223 16.32 -8.15 -27.13
C ASP A 223 16.30 -9.34 -26.20
N LEU A 224 15.85 -9.16 -24.93
CA LEU A 224 15.61 -10.24 -23.99
C LEU A 224 14.68 -11.30 -24.60
N MET A 225 13.56 -10.87 -25.19
CA MET A 225 12.58 -11.78 -25.79
C MET A 225 13.08 -12.46 -27.07
N SER A 226 14.19 -12.01 -27.65
CA SER A 226 14.85 -12.63 -28.82
C SER A 226 15.91 -13.68 -28.45
N VAL A 227 16.36 -13.75 -27.18
CA VAL A 227 17.34 -14.73 -26.70
C VAL A 227 16.88 -16.16 -27.02
N HIS A 228 17.78 -17.03 -27.50
CA HIS A 228 17.44 -18.39 -27.88
C HIS A 228 16.86 -19.23 -26.74
N LYS A 229 15.84 -20.05 -27.05
CA LYS A 229 15.18 -20.92 -26.08
C LYS A 229 16.03 -22.14 -25.80
N TYR A 230 16.59 -22.26 -24.61
CA TYR A 230 17.07 -23.54 -24.11
C TYR A 230 15.94 -24.34 -23.48
N ARG A 231 16.05 -25.66 -23.48
CA ARG A 231 15.10 -26.50 -22.75
C ARG A 231 15.32 -26.32 -21.26
N TYR A 232 14.43 -25.59 -20.62
CA TYR A 232 14.34 -25.52 -19.18
C TYR A 232 13.30 -26.54 -18.70
N SER A 233 13.71 -27.47 -17.86
CA SER A 233 12.86 -28.58 -17.42
C SER A 233 12.62 -28.67 -15.92
N ARG A 234 13.26 -27.83 -15.13
CA ARG A 234 13.20 -27.95 -13.67
C ARG A 234 12.85 -26.63 -13.02
N TYR A 235 11.67 -26.56 -12.37
CA TYR A 235 11.29 -25.50 -11.47
C TYR A 235 11.71 -25.86 -10.05
N PRO A 236 12.12 -24.88 -9.21
CA PRO A 236 12.40 -25.16 -7.81
C PRO A 236 11.15 -25.71 -7.13
N ARG A 237 11.36 -26.66 -6.23
CA ARG A 237 10.29 -27.10 -5.36
C ARG A 237 10.01 -26.01 -4.35
N TYR A 238 8.72 -25.80 -4.02
CA TYR A 238 8.35 -24.95 -2.92
C TYR A 238 9.12 -25.35 -1.65
N LYS A 239 9.61 -24.33 -0.95
CA LYS A 239 10.20 -24.43 0.39
C LYS A 239 9.54 -23.36 1.26
N LYS A 240 9.28 -23.68 2.51
CA LYS A 240 8.75 -22.71 3.47
C LYS A 240 9.69 -21.50 3.58
N ASN A 241 9.11 -20.31 3.69
CA ASN A 241 9.84 -19.03 3.76
C ASN A 241 10.70 -18.69 2.53
N MET A 242 10.43 -19.26 1.35
CA MET A 242 11.04 -18.77 0.12
C MET A 242 10.63 -17.32 -0.11
N VAL A 243 11.64 -16.44 -0.19
CA VAL A 243 11.40 -15.02 -0.49
C VAL A 243 10.84 -14.89 -1.91
N ALA A 244 9.74 -14.20 -2.06
CA ALA A 244 9.12 -13.88 -3.34
C ALA A 244 9.43 -12.45 -3.80
N ALA A 245 9.51 -11.51 -2.86
CA ALA A 245 9.79 -10.12 -3.14
C ALA A 245 10.55 -9.43 -1.99
N LEU A 246 11.37 -8.46 -2.37
CA LEU A 246 11.94 -7.44 -1.50
C LEU A 246 11.21 -6.13 -1.76
N VAL A 247 10.76 -5.49 -0.69
CA VAL A 247 10.00 -4.23 -0.75
C VAL A 247 10.57 -3.27 0.28
N HIS A 248 10.79 -2.02 -0.11
CA HIS A 248 11.38 -1.02 0.75
C HIS A 248 10.33 -0.25 1.54
N THR A 249 10.55 -0.06 2.85
CA THR A 249 9.64 0.74 3.67
C THR A 249 9.81 2.22 3.36
N GLY A 250 8.70 2.94 3.22
CA GLY A 250 8.70 4.40 3.17
C GLY A 250 8.95 4.97 4.56
N GLY A 251 10.21 5.05 4.96
CA GLY A 251 10.59 5.53 6.29
C GLY A 251 10.18 7.00 6.50
N THR A 252 9.11 7.24 7.24
CA THR A 252 8.77 8.60 7.73
C THR A 252 9.73 9.09 8.83
N THR A 253 10.56 8.20 9.38
CA THR A 253 11.36 8.47 10.58
C THR A 253 12.82 8.00 10.51
N GLY A 254 13.24 7.30 9.46
CA GLY A 254 14.58 6.70 9.40
C GLY A 254 15.01 6.29 7.98
N VAL A 255 16.12 5.60 7.92
CA VAL A 255 16.62 4.98 6.69
C VAL A 255 15.60 3.91 6.25
N PRO A 256 15.19 3.86 4.97
CA PRO A 256 14.32 2.80 4.47
C PRO A 256 14.91 1.42 4.75
N LYS A 257 14.06 0.47 5.13
CA LYS A 257 14.43 -0.91 5.42
C LYS A 257 13.90 -1.82 4.31
N THR A 258 14.64 -2.87 3.99
CA THR A 258 14.27 -3.84 2.96
C THR A 258 13.56 -5.03 3.61
N VAL A 259 12.26 -5.15 3.35
CA VAL A 259 11.39 -6.20 3.89
C VAL A 259 11.39 -7.42 2.98
N LYS A 260 11.59 -8.60 3.57
CA LYS A 260 11.52 -9.90 2.88
C LYS A 260 10.08 -10.45 2.97
N LEU A 261 9.40 -10.55 1.84
CA LEU A 261 8.06 -11.16 1.75
C LEU A 261 8.14 -12.55 1.11
N SER A 262 7.52 -13.54 1.76
CA SER A 262 7.49 -14.92 1.30
C SER A 262 6.34 -15.21 0.35
N ASN A 263 6.41 -16.37 -0.33
CA ASN A 263 5.30 -16.88 -1.12
C ASN A 263 4.03 -17.11 -0.28
N GLU A 264 4.21 -17.55 0.98
CA GLU A 264 3.11 -17.75 1.92
C GLU A 264 2.39 -16.44 2.23
N ASN A 265 3.13 -15.33 2.36
CA ASN A 265 2.56 -14.01 2.61
C ASN A 265 1.64 -13.58 1.47
N PHE A 266 2.10 -13.75 0.22
CA PHE A 266 1.30 -13.47 -0.98
C PHE A 266 0.04 -14.34 -1.03
N ASN A 267 0.19 -15.65 -0.89
CA ASN A 267 -0.92 -16.60 -0.96
C ASN A 267 -1.92 -16.39 0.19
N ALA A 268 -1.42 -16.09 1.41
CA ALA A 268 -2.26 -15.79 2.56
C ALA A 268 -3.16 -14.58 2.31
N MET A 269 -2.61 -13.50 1.77
CA MET A 269 -3.38 -12.31 1.43
C MET A 269 -4.51 -12.63 0.44
N ALA A 270 -4.21 -13.37 -0.62
CA ALA A 270 -5.23 -13.77 -1.60
C ALA A 270 -6.32 -14.65 -0.97
N ILE A 271 -5.98 -15.57 -0.07
CA ILE A 271 -6.93 -16.41 0.67
C ILE A 271 -7.79 -15.58 1.60
N GLN A 272 -7.18 -14.66 2.33
CA GLN A 272 -7.90 -13.76 3.23
C GLN A 272 -8.94 -12.93 2.46
N TYR A 273 -8.54 -12.31 1.34
CA TYR A 273 -9.48 -11.55 0.51
C TYR A 273 -10.58 -12.43 -0.12
N LYS A 274 -10.25 -13.64 -0.57
CA LYS A 274 -11.25 -14.60 -1.06
C LYS A 274 -12.29 -14.96 0.00
N SER A 275 -11.89 -14.91 1.25
CA SER A 275 -12.73 -15.23 2.41
C SER A 275 -13.55 -14.03 2.91
N LEU A 276 -13.31 -12.82 2.39
CA LEU A 276 -14.15 -11.67 2.66
C LEU A 276 -15.47 -11.81 1.90
N ASN A 277 -16.57 -11.47 2.54
CA ASN A 277 -17.88 -11.45 1.89
C ASN A 277 -18.06 -10.16 1.05
N ALA A 278 -17.06 -9.87 0.20
CA ALA A 278 -16.95 -8.62 -0.55
C ALA A 278 -17.41 -8.73 -2.01
N ASN A 279 -18.14 -9.81 -2.35
CA ASN A 279 -18.73 -10.04 -3.68
C ASN A 279 -17.71 -10.01 -4.84
N TYR A 280 -16.49 -10.54 -4.57
CA TYR A 280 -15.46 -10.73 -5.59
C TYR A 280 -15.81 -11.93 -6.48
N ASN A 281 -15.97 -11.69 -7.78
CA ASN A 281 -16.31 -12.75 -8.73
C ASN A 281 -15.23 -12.91 -9.80
N LYS A 282 -15.06 -14.15 -10.28
CA LYS A 282 -14.22 -14.40 -11.47
C LYS A 282 -14.71 -13.57 -12.66
N GLY A 283 -13.78 -12.94 -13.36
CA GLY A 283 -14.07 -12.06 -14.50
C GLY A 283 -14.45 -10.62 -14.15
N ASP A 284 -14.67 -10.29 -12.86
CA ASP A 284 -14.76 -8.89 -12.44
C ASP A 284 -13.48 -8.12 -12.82
N THR A 285 -13.61 -6.84 -13.00
CA THR A 285 -12.46 -5.96 -13.30
C THR A 285 -11.95 -5.30 -12.03
N PHE A 286 -10.62 -5.31 -11.86
CA PHE A 286 -9.93 -4.66 -10.76
C PHE A 286 -8.98 -3.58 -11.30
N LEU A 287 -9.17 -2.32 -10.90
CA LEU A 287 -8.24 -1.24 -11.25
C LEU A 287 -7.13 -1.18 -10.19
N ASN A 288 -5.88 -1.35 -10.66
CA ASN A 288 -4.71 -1.17 -9.83
C ASN A 288 -4.44 0.32 -9.59
N GLY A 289 -4.89 0.84 -8.45
CA GLY A 289 -4.75 2.25 -8.07
C GLY A 289 -3.58 2.55 -7.13
N ILE A 290 -2.69 1.56 -6.90
CA ILE A 290 -1.53 1.67 -6.01
C ILE A 290 -0.25 1.35 -6.79
N VAL A 291 0.81 2.08 -6.54
CA VAL A 291 2.12 1.84 -7.15
C VAL A 291 2.67 0.44 -6.80
N PRO A 292 3.29 -0.28 -7.75
CA PRO A 292 3.67 -1.69 -7.56
C PRO A 292 4.87 -1.90 -6.61
N PHE A 293 5.67 -0.88 -6.37
CA PHE A 293 6.88 -0.97 -5.54
C PHE A 293 6.64 -0.82 -4.03
N VAL A 294 5.38 -0.87 -3.59
CA VAL A 294 5.00 -1.01 -2.17
C VAL A 294 4.28 -2.34 -1.95
N ALA A 295 4.33 -2.89 -0.73
CA ALA A 295 3.71 -4.18 -0.44
C ALA A 295 2.21 -4.20 -0.78
N TYR A 296 1.47 -3.14 -0.46
CA TYR A 296 0.06 -3.00 -0.81
C TYR A 296 -0.16 -3.10 -2.33
N GLY A 297 0.74 -2.52 -3.13
CA GLY A 297 0.70 -2.60 -4.60
C GLY A 297 0.90 -4.03 -5.11
N ILE A 298 2.06 -4.64 -4.86
CA ILE A 298 2.37 -5.94 -5.45
C ILE A 298 1.53 -7.08 -4.89
N VAL A 299 1.21 -7.07 -3.60
CA VAL A 299 0.48 -8.16 -2.95
C VAL A 299 -1.04 -8.03 -3.17
N VAL A 300 -1.61 -6.84 -2.90
CA VAL A 300 -3.06 -6.63 -2.90
C VAL A 300 -3.60 -6.21 -4.26
N THR A 301 -2.84 -5.43 -5.05
CA THR A 301 -3.38 -4.95 -6.33
C THR A 301 -2.88 -5.71 -7.56
N ILE A 302 -1.88 -6.59 -7.38
CA ILE A 302 -1.41 -7.50 -8.45
C ILE A 302 -1.76 -8.94 -8.12
N HIS A 303 -1.19 -9.52 -7.05
CA HIS A 303 -1.33 -10.96 -6.80
C HIS A 303 -2.75 -11.36 -6.40
N MET A 304 -3.38 -10.64 -5.49
CA MET A 304 -4.72 -10.97 -5.00
C MET A 304 -5.77 -11.03 -6.13
N PRO A 305 -5.97 -10.01 -6.98
CA PRO A 305 -6.99 -10.08 -8.04
C PRO A 305 -6.71 -11.18 -9.06
N MET A 306 -5.43 -11.48 -9.36
CA MET A 306 -5.04 -12.57 -10.23
C MET A 306 -5.42 -13.94 -9.64
N CYS A 307 -5.26 -14.12 -8.33
CA CYS A 307 -5.69 -15.35 -7.64
C CYS A 307 -7.22 -15.48 -7.54
N LEU A 308 -7.94 -14.37 -7.53
CA LEU A 308 -9.41 -14.37 -7.54
C LEU A 308 -10.01 -14.52 -8.95
N GLY A 309 -9.18 -14.64 -9.98
CA GLY A 309 -9.61 -14.83 -11.37
C GLY A 309 -10.22 -13.58 -12.00
N MET A 310 -9.83 -12.41 -11.52
CA MET A 310 -10.30 -11.11 -12.03
C MET A 310 -9.51 -10.67 -13.27
N THR A 311 -10.00 -9.65 -13.94
CA THR A 311 -9.27 -8.92 -14.98
C THR A 311 -8.56 -7.72 -14.34
N ASN A 312 -7.24 -7.76 -14.23
CA ASN A 312 -6.47 -6.64 -13.72
C ASN A 312 -6.37 -5.52 -14.78
N ILE A 313 -6.92 -4.34 -14.47
CA ILE A 313 -6.76 -3.14 -15.29
C ILE A 313 -5.47 -2.46 -14.80
N ILE A 314 -4.41 -2.65 -15.57
CA ILE A 314 -3.11 -2.09 -15.23
C ILE A 314 -3.08 -0.62 -15.68
N ALA A 315 -2.73 0.26 -14.76
CA ALA A 315 -2.64 1.68 -15.03
C ALA A 315 -1.39 2.27 -14.35
N PRO A 316 -0.55 3.00 -15.09
CA PRO A 316 0.64 3.68 -14.54
C PRO A 316 0.23 4.95 -13.78
N ILE A 317 -0.51 4.79 -12.69
CA ILE A 317 -1.08 5.88 -11.90
C ILE A 317 -0.03 6.42 -10.94
N LEU A 318 0.28 7.71 -11.03
CA LEU A 318 1.15 8.45 -10.12
C LEU A 318 0.46 9.72 -9.58
N SER A 319 -0.79 9.99 -9.97
CA SER A 319 -1.54 11.17 -9.55
C SER A 319 -3.04 10.91 -9.38
N PRO A 320 -3.74 11.70 -8.54
CA PRO A 320 -5.19 11.61 -8.35
C PRO A 320 -5.97 11.80 -9.67
N LYS A 321 -5.48 12.69 -10.54
CA LYS A 321 -6.10 12.97 -11.84
C LYS A 321 -6.07 11.75 -12.75
N GLU A 322 -4.91 11.08 -12.85
CA GLU A 322 -4.77 9.86 -13.65
C GLU A 322 -5.69 8.76 -13.13
N PHE A 323 -5.76 8.57 -11.81
CA PHE A 323 -6.69 7.61 -11.19
C PHE A 323 -8.14 7.88 -11.64
N THR A 324 -8.59 9.12 -11.54
CA THR A 324 -9.94 9.53 -11.95
C THR A 324 -10.19 9.27 -13.44
N GLU A 325 -9.23 9.59 -14.31
CA GLU A 325 -9.33 9.33 -15.75
C GLU A 325 -9.47 7.83 -16.07
N PHE A 326 -8.72 6.97 -15.35
CA PHE A 326 -8.83 5.52 -15.50
C PHE A 326 -10.15 4.97 -14.94
N MET A 327 -10.63 5.45 -13.79
CA MET A 327 -11.96 5.12 -13.26
C MET A 327 -13.05 5.43 -14.29
N ILE A 328 -13.05 6.64 -14.84
CA ILE A 328 -14.02 7.11 -15.85
C ILE A 328 -13.95 6.24 -17.11
N LYS A 329 -12.75 5.95 -17.60
CA LYS A 329 -12.54 5.22 -18.84
C LYS A 329 -12.93 3.75 -18.77
N TYR A 330 -12.56 3.08 -17.68
CA TYR A 330 -12.69 1.63 -17.59
C TYR A 330 -13.86 1.15 -16.73
N LYS A 331 -14.42 2.01 -15.88
CA LYS A 331 -15.54 1.68 -14.99
C LYS A 331 -15.34 0.34 -14.27
N PRO A 332 -14.27 0.20 -13.47
CA PRO A 332 -13.95 -1.07 -12.82
C PRO A 332 -15.02 -1.49 -11.81
N ASN A 333 -15.09 -2.80 -11.54
CA ASN A 333 -15.93 -3.32 -10.45
C ASN A 333 -15.27 -3.08 -9.10
N HIS A 334 -13.95 -3.22 -9.04
CA HIS A 334 -13.16 -3.10 -7.82
C HIS A 334 -11.94 -2.22 -8.05
N THR A 335 -11.50 -1.55 -7.00
CA THR A 335 -10.22 -0.86 -6.96
C THR A 335 -9.67 -0.85 -5.53
N ALA A 336 -8.35 -0.72 -5.41
CA ALA A 336 -7.69 -0.37 -4.16
C ALA A 336 -6.82 0.87 -4.39
N THR A 337 -6.91 1.85 -3.49
CA THR A 337 -6.29 3.15 -3.68
C THR A 337 -6.06 3.88 -2.35
N VAL A 338 -5.65 5.15 -2.41
CA VAL A 338 -5.48 6.02 -1.24
C VAL A 338 -6.60 7.05 -1.13
N PRO A 339 -6.88 7.60 0.08
CA PRO A 339 -7.92 8.61 0.30
C PRO A 339 -7.91 9.78 -0.68
N THR A 340 -6.75 10.38 -0.89
CA THR A 340 -6.57 11.53 -1.79
C THR A 340 -7.05 11.26 -3.22
N TYR A 341 -6.87 10.03 -3.72
CA TYR A 341 -7.29 9.66 -5.08
C TYR A 341 -8.81 9.49 -5.18
N VAL A 342 -9.42 8.88 -4.15
CA VAL A 342 -10.88 8.72 -4.10
C VAL A 342 -11.57 10.08 -3.95
N GLU A 343 -11.02 10.98 -3.14
CA GLU A 343 -11.54 12.33 -2.97
C GLU A 343 -11.56 13.08 -4.32
N HIS A 344 -10.44 13.06 -5.05
CA HIS A 344 -10.38 13.66 -6.39
C HIS A 344 -11.41 13.06 -7.35
N PHE A 345 -11.63 11.75 -7.30
CA PHE A 345 -12.63 11.07 -8.14
C PHE A 345 -14.05 11.51 -7.81
N VAL A 346 -14.40 11.63 -6.54
CA VAL A 346 -15.74 12.01 -6.07
C VAL A 346 -16.10 13.46 -6.45
N TYR A 347 -15.10 14.35 -6.45
CA TYR A 347 -15.31 15.77 -6.80
C TYR A 347 -15.10 16.09 -8.30
N ASP A 348 -14.77 15.09 -9.13
CA ASP A 348 -14.59 15.30 -10.55
C ASP A 348 -15.95 15.46 -11.26
N ARG A 349 -16.15 16.58 -11.97
CA ARG A 349 -17.40 16.92 -12.66
C ARG A 349 -17.86 15.88 -13.67
N LYS A 350 -16.92 15.21 -14.34
CA LYS A 350 -17.24 14.19 -15.32
C LYS A 350 -17.65 12.89 -14.63
N ALA A 351 -16.98 12.52 -13.54
CA ALA A 351 -17.36 11.40 -12.71
C ALA A 351 -18.76 11.61 -12.10
N ASP A 352 -19.05 12.81 -11.61
CA ASP A 352 -20.35 13.21 -11.06
C ASP A 352 -21.50 13.11 -12.08
N SER A 353 -21.23 13.28 -13.37
CA SER A 353 -22.23 13.14 -14.44
C SER A 353 -22.54 11.69 -14.86
N MET A 354 -21.87 10.69 -14.27
CA MET A 354 -21.90 9.31 -14.74
C MET A 354 -22.65 8.37 -13.80
N ASN A 355 -23.08 7.22 -14.33
CA ASN A 355 -23.64 6.12 -13.54
C ASN A 355 -22.53 5.16 -13.11
N TRP A 356 -22.48 4.82 -11.82
CA TRP A 356 -21.45 3.99 -11.20
C TRP A 356 -21.97 2.65 -10.67
N LYS A 357 -23.08 2.15 -11.19
CA LYS A 357 -23.65 0.84 -10.82
C LYS A 357 -22.66 -0.31 -10.93
N CYS A 358 -21.60 -0.17 -11.75
CA CYS A 358 -20.56 -1.17 -11.91
C CYS A 358 -19.65 -1.32 -10.69
N ILE A 359 -19.49 -0.29 -9.87
CA ILE A 359 -18.62 -0.34 -8.68
C ILE A 359 -19.26 -1.26 -7.63
N LYS A 360 -18.51 -2.26 -7.22
CA LYS A 360 -18.84 -3.19 -6.14
C LYS A 360 -18.05 -2.89 -4.87
N HIS A 361 -16.79 -2.44 -5.02
CA HIS A 361 -15.91 -2.24 -3.87
C HIS A 361 -14.78 -1.25 -4.19
N ILE A 362 -14.54 -0.33 -3.27
CA ILE A 362 -13.40 0.58 -3.26
C ILE A 362 -12.65 0.35 -1.95
N GLY A 363 -11.46 -0.27 -2.03
CA GLY A 363 -10.55 -0.39 -0.89
C GLY A 363 -9.72 0.89 -0.72
N VAL A 364 -9.63 1.42 0.49
CA VAL A 364 -8.88 2.64 0.79
C VAL A 364 -7.93 2.40 1.96
N GLY A 365 -6.66 2.74 1.77
CA GLY A 365 -5.65 2.55 2.80
C GLY A 365 -4.39 3.40 2.59
N GLY A 366 -3.44 3.28 3.51
CA GLY A 366 -2.13 3.94 3.42
C GLY A 366 -2.06 5.35 4.00
N GLU A 367 -3.20 6.03 4.13
CA GLU A 367 -3.33 7.38 4.70
C GLU A 367 -4.55 7.43 5.65
N SER A 368 -4.65 8.52 6.42
CA SER A 368 -5.82 8.77 7.26
C SER A 368 -7.06 9.02 6.39
N PHE A 369 -8.15 8.34 6.69
CA PHE A 369 -9.42 8.50 6.02
C PHE A 369 -10.47 8.98 7.02
N THR A 370 -10.89 10.23 6.90
CA THR A 370 -11.77 10.88 7.86
C THR A 370 -13.21 10.42 7.71
N ARG A 371 -14.01 10.62 8.78
CA ARG A 371 -15.45 10.34 8.76
C ARG A 371 -16.17 11.12 7.66
N THR A 372 -15.80 12.36 7.44
CA THR A 372 -16.40 13.23 6.42
C THR A 372 -16.13 12.67 5.02
N GLN A 373 -14.86 12.36 4.71
CA GLN A 373 -14.48 11.74 3.44
C GLN A 373 -15.18 10.40 3.20
N GLU A 374 -15.27 9.54 4.23
CA GLU A 374 -15.98 8.27 4.14
C GLU A 374 -17.46 8.48 3.81
N GLN A 375 -18.12 9.45 4.45
CA GLN A 375 -19.52 9.75 4.21
C GLN A 375 -19.74 10.33 2.80
N GLU A 376 -18.90 11.25 2.36
CA GLU A 376 -18.97 11.84 1.02
C GLU A 376 -18.86 10.79 -0.08
N VAL A 377 -17.95 9.82 0.07
CA VAL A 377 -17.83 8.72 -0.90
C VAL A 377 -19.06 7.81 -0.87
N LYS A 378 -19.59 7.49 0.30
CA LYS A 378 -20.84 6.70 0.43
C LYS A 378 -22.02 7.40 -0.24
N ASP A 379 -22.15 8.70 -0.01
CA ASP A 379 -23.22 9.51 -0.61
C ASP A 379 -23.05 9.61 -2.14
N PHE A 380 -21.81 9.80 -2.62
CA PHE A 380 -21.51 9.77 -4.05
C PHE A 380 -21.92 8.43 -4.68
N LEU A 381 -21.48 7.30 -4.14
CA LEU A 381 -21.82 5.98 -4.66
C LEU A 381 -23.36 5.78 -4.72
N LYS A 382 -24.05 6.11 -3.64
CA LYS A 382 -25.53 6.01 -3.55
C LYS A 382 -26.21 6.89 -4.59
N ASN A 383 -25.79 8.15 -4.73
CA ASN A 383 -26.41 9.11 -5.66
C ASN A 383 -26.16 8.73 -7.14
N HIS A 384 -25.13 7.90 -7.41
CA HIS A 384 -24.78 7.45 -8.75
C HIS A 384 -25.11 5.98 -9.01
N ASN A 385 -26.16 5.47 -8.31
CA ASN A 385 -26.72 4.12 -8.49
C ASN A 385 -25.78 2.96 -8.17
N SER A 386 -24.70 3.18 -7.41
CA SER A 386 -23.86 2.09 -6.92
C SER A 386 -24.40 1.55 -5.60
N SER A 387 -24.44 0.22 -5.48
CA SER A 387 -24.64 -0.50 -4.23
C SER A 387 -23.28 -0.96 -3.63
N GLY A 388 -22.18 -0.49 -4.20
CA GLY A 388 -20.84 -0.86 -3.75
C GLY A 388 -20.48 -0.25 -2.41
N SER A 389 -19.50 -0.89 -1.74
CA SER A 389 -18.94 -0.42 -0.48
C SER A 389 -17.67 0.37 -0.67
N ILE A 390 -17.38 1.23 0.31
CA ILE A 390 -16.03 1.74 0.53
C ILE A 390 -15.50 1.14 1.83
N ASP A 391 -14.39 0.43 1.71
CA ASP A 391 -13.79 -0.31 2.81
C ASP A 391 -12.39 0.24 3.10
N LYS A 392 -12.29 0.91 4.24
CA LYS A 392 -11.00 1.39 4.74
C LYS A 392 -10.23 0.26 5.40
N GLY A 393 -8.92 0.31 5.33
CA GLY A 393 -8.05 -0.71 5.90
C GLY A 393 -6.80 -0.12 6.52
N PHE A 394 -6.19 -0.92 7.38
CA PHE A 394 -4.90 -0.65 7.99
C PHE A 394 -3.92 -1.77 7.65
N GLY A 395 -2.67 -1.40 7.48
CA GLY A 395 -1.60 -2.34 7.23
C GLY A 395 -0.26 -1.65 7.13
N MET A 396 0.76 -2.44 6.95
CA MET A 396 2.15 -2.00 6.81
C MET A 396 2.92 -2.98 5.91
N THR A 397 4.07 -2.57 5.44
CA THR A 397 4.93 -3.40 4.57
C THR A 397 5.28 -4.72 5.25
N GLU A 398 5.56 -4.69 6.55
CA GLU A 398 5.90 -5.82 7.41
C GLU A 398 4.75 -6.82 7.59
N LEU A 399 3.52 -6.45 7.16
CA LEU A 399 2.32 -7.29 7.15
C LEU A 399 1.79 -7.53 5.73
N SER A 400 2.66 -7.40 4.73
CA SER A 400 2.34 -7.65 3.31
C SER A 400 1.24 -6.75 2.73
N GLY A 401 1.04 -5.57 3.32
CA GLY A 401 0.06 -4.58 2.86
C GLY A 401 -1.12 -4.43 3.81
N THR A 402 -2.28 -5.02 3.51
CA THR A 402 -3.49 -4.90 4.35
C THR A 402 -3.52 -5.97 5.44
N SER A 403 -3.94 -5.62 6.63
CA SER A 403 -4.02 -6.56 7.76
C SER A 403 -5.34 -6.44 8.55
N VAL A 404 -5.97 -5.28 8.49
CA VAL A 404 -7.31 -4.96 9.03
C VAL A 404 -8.12 -4.30 7.95
N THR A 405 -9.40 -4.59 7.84
CA THR A 405 -10.30 -3.91 6.90
C THR A 405 -11.74 -3.84 7.42
N CYS A 406 -12.45 -2.81 7.00
CA CYS A 406 -13.91 -2.82 7.03
C CYS A 406 -14.43 -3.72 5.90
N MET A 407 -15.65 -4.23 6.00
CA MET A 407 -16.28 -5.09 4.98
C MET A 407 -17.76 -4.75 4.86
N GLY A 408 -18.12 -3.91 3.90
CA GLY A 408 -19.51 -3.55 3.68
C GLY A 408 -20.23 -3.12 4.98
N ASN A 409 -21.14 -3.96 5.49
CA ASN A 409 -21.89 -3.69 6.73
C ASN A 409 -21.07 -3.93 8.01
N VAL A 410 -19.94 -4.66 7.94
CA VAL A 410 -19.02 -4.84 9.06
C VAL A 410 -18.11 -3.63 9.13
N ASN A 411 -18.67 -2.53 9.54
CA ASN A 411 -17.99 -1.24 9.62
C ASN A 411 -18.52 -0.43 10.81
N LYS A 412 -17.62 0.07 11.64
CA LYS A 412 -17.92 1.10 12.63
C LYS A 412 -17.25 2.40 12.24
N PHE A 413 -17.95 3.50 12.30
CA PHE A 413 -17.40 4.83 12.04
C PHE A 413 -16.15 5.05 12.90
N THR A 414 -15.11 5.62 12.30
CA THR A 414 -13.80 5.91 12.92
C THR A 414 -12.93 4.69 13.21
N SER A 415 -13.46 3.45 13.15
CA SER A 415 -12.60 2.27 13.24
C SER A 415 -11.85 2.03 11.93
N LEU A 416 -10.76 1.28 12.02
CA LEU A 416 -10.02 0.77 10.85
C LEU A 416 -10.64 -0.54 10.32
N GLY A 417 -11.66 -1.09 11.02
CA GLY A 417 -12.27 -2.37 10.73
C GLY A 417 -11.81 -3.47 11.68
N ILE A 418 -11.86 -4.70 11.20
CA ILE A 418 -11.52 -5.92 11.93
C ILE A 418 -10.33 -6.64 11.28
N PRO A 419 -9.54 -7.42 12.03
CA PRO A 419 -8.45 -8.24 11.48
C PRO A 419 -8.92 -9.12 10.33
N LEU A 420 -8.10 -9.20 9.27
CA LEU A 420 -8.32 -10.17 8.19
C LEU A 420 -8.32 -11.59 8.74
N PRO A 421 -9.05 -12.55 8.14
CA PRO A 421 -9.06 -13.94 8.57
C PRO A 421 -7.65 -14.49 8.75
N LEU A 422 -7.44 -15.35 9.75
CA LEU A 422 -6.15 -15.94 10.14
C LEU A 422 -5.18 -14.99 10.84
N ASN A 423 -5.39 -13.67 10.81
CA ASN A 423 -4.62 -12.73 11.61
C ASN A 423 -5.19 -12.67 13.05
N THR A 424 -4.31 -12.43 13.99
CA THR A 424 -4.64 -12.16 15.40
C THR A 424 -4.05 -10.83 15.79
N TYR A 425 -4.84 -10.01 16.45
CA TYR A 425 -4.47 -8.70 16.95
C TYR A 425 -4.60 -8.66 18.46
N GLY A 426 -3.73 -7.91 19.10
CA GLY A 426 -3.83 -7.55 20.50
C GLY A 426 -3.30 -6.14 20.72
N ILE A 427 -3.72 -5.53 21.82
CA ILE A 427 -3.17 -4.26 22.29
C ILE A 427 -2.27 -4.59 23.49
N PHE A 428 -1.01 -4.18 23.41
CA PHE A 428 -0.01 -4.51 24.41
C PHE A 428 0.59 -3.27 25.05
N GLU A 429 1.07 -3.42 26.28
CA GLU A 429 1.93 -2.42 26.90
C GLU A 429 3.19 -2.29 26.05
N ARG A 430 3.57 -1.05 25.71
CA ARG A 430 4.62 -0.74 24.72
C ARG A 430 5.89 -1.56 24.95
N GLY A 431 6.29 -2.29 23.93
CA GLY A 431 7.55 -3.04 23.91
C GLY A 431 7.55 -4.29 24.78
N THR A 432 6.41 -4.71 25.36
CA THR A 432 6.26 -5.91 26.20
C THR A 432 5.31 -6.92 25.57
N ASP A 433 5.18 -8.09 26.16
CA ASP A 433 4.18 -9.11 25.85
C ASP A 433 2.96 -9.11 26.79
N LYS A 434 2.80 -8.03 27.59
CA LYS A 434 1.64 -7.84 28.47
C LYS A 434 0.47 -7.25 27.68
N GLU A 435 -0.51 -8.07 27.35
CA GLU A 435 -1.72 -7.65 26.67
C GLU A 435 -2.62 -6.81 27.58
N LEU A 436 -3.21 -5.77 27.01
CA LEU A 436 -4.17 -4.87 27.63
C LEU A 436 -5.60 -5.31 27.29
N LYS A 437 -6.56 -4.89 28.12
CA LYS A 437 -7.98 -5.26 27.95
C LYS A 437 -8.65 -4.40 26.85
N TYR A 438 -9.85 -4.84 26.48
CA TYR A 438 -10.70 -4.04 25.58
C TYR A 438 -10.85 -2.60 26.06
N GLY A 439 -10.75 -1.67 25.12
CA GLY A 439 -10.86 -0.24 25.39
C GLY A 439 -9.62 0.41 25.99
N GLU A 440 -8.62 -0.36 26.43
CA GLU A 440 -7.35 0.19 26.92
C GLU A 440 -6.43 0.55 25.74
N GLU A 441 -5.67 1.62 25.89
CA GLU A 441 -4.77 2.17 24.87
C GLU A 441 -3.35 1.60 25.02
N GLY A 442 -2.80 1.08 23.92
CA GLY A 442 -1.44 0.54 23.90
C GLY A 442 -0.92 0.32 22.48
N GLU A 443 0.15 -0.46 22.39
CA GLU A 443 0.78 -0.81 21.11
C GLU A 443 -0.07 -1.85 20.36
N ILE A 444 -0.32 -1.59 19.08
CA ILE A 444 -0.96 -2.54 18.18
C ILE A 444 0.07 -3.61 17.82
N CYS A 445 -0.16 -4.85 18.24
CA CYS A 445 0.67 -5.99 17.87
C CYS A 445 -0.14 -7.03 17.09
N ILE A 446 0.52 -7.65 16.12
CA ILE A 446 -0.13 -8.52 15.14
C ILE A 446 0.65 -9.81 14.97
N THR A 447 -0.06 -10.95 14.87
CA THR A 447 0.48 -12.21 14.42
C THR A 447 -0.40 -12.87 13.39
N GLY A 448 0.20 -13.53 12.40
CA GLY A 448 -0.55 -14.22 11.35
C GLY A 448 0.29 -14.54 10.11
N PRO A 449 -0.33 -15.14 9.09
CA PRO A 449 0.38 -15.65 7.93
C PRO A 449 0.90 -14.57 6.97
N THR A 450 0.52 -13.31 7.18
CA THR A 450 0.98 -12.17 6.38
C THR A 450 2.21 -11.46 6.96
N GLU A 451 2.75 -11.93 8.10
CA GLU A 451 3.98 -11.40 8.69
C GLU A 451 5.17 -11.58 7.75
N MET A 452 5.96 -10.54 7.57
CA MET A 452 7.23 -10.62 6.83
C MET A 452 8.15 -11.71 7.38
N ILE A 453 9.05 -12.23 6.56
CA ILE A 453 10.13 -13.10 7.05
C ILE A 453 11.03 -12.33 8.03
N GLY A 454 11.40 -11.11 7.65
CA GLY A 454 12.28 -10.21 8.40
C GLY A 454 12.78 -9.08 7.51
N TYR A 455 13.72 -8.29 8.03
CA TYR A 455 14.47 -7.33 7.22
C TYR A 455 15.69 -8.00 6.59
N LEU A 456 16.12 -7.51 5.44
CA LEU A 456 17.34 -7.97 4.79
C LEU A 456 18.54 -7.42 5.57
N ASP A 457 19.43 -8.32 6.03
CA ASP A 457 20.69 -8.02 6.73
C ASP A 457 20.61 -6.93 7.82
N ASN A 458 19.47 -6.89 8.56
CA ASN A 458 19.23 -5.87 9.58
C ASN A 458 18.54 -6.45 10.83
N GLU A 459 19.26 -7.36 11.51
CA GLU A 459 18.77 -8.07 12.72
C GLU A 459 18.49 -7.10 13.88
N GLU A 460 19.23 -6.00 14.00
CA GLU A 460 19.03 -5.00 15.04
C GLU A 460 17.64 -4.34 14.92
N GLU A 461 17.27 -3.88 13.73
CA GLU A 461 15.95 -3.29 13.49
C GLU A 461 14.84 -4.34 13.50
N GLU A 462 15.14 -5.58 13.08
CA GLU A 462 14.22 -6.70 13.12
C GLU A 462 13.81 -7.02 14.57
N SER A 463 14.78 -7.11 15.49
CA SER A 463 14.52 -7.41 16.92
C SER A 463 13.67 -6.36 17.64
N LYS A 464 13.61 -5.12 17.11
CA LYS A 464 12.73 -4.06 17.64
C LYS A 464 11.27 -4.27 17.24
N VAL A 465 11.03 -4.92 16.11
CA VAL A 465 9.69 -5.09 15.50
C VAL A 465 9.15 -6.49 15.70
N ILE A 466 10.00 -7.52 15.63
CA ILE A 466 9.61 -8.92 15.79
C ILE A 466 9.98 -9.41 17.18
N LYS A 467 8.97 -9.90 17.91
CA LYS A 467 9.19 -10.49 19.25
C LYS A 467 8.47 -11.82 19.37
N ILE A 468 9.08 -12.74 20.12
CA ILE A 468 8.43 -13.97 20.55
C ILE A 468 7.79 -13.69 21.89
N HIS A 469 6.46 -13.77 21.96
CA HIS A 469 5.72 -13.56 23.19
C HIS A 469 5.68 -14.84 24.03
N SER A 470 5.16 -14.72 25.26
CA SER A 470 5.00 -15.83 26.20
C SER A 470 4.08 -16.95 25.70
N ASP A 471 3.22 -16.66 24.69
CA ASP A 471 2.41 -17.67 23.99
C ASP A 471 3.20 -18.50 22.96
N GLY A 472 4.50 -18.26 22.84
CA GLY A 472 5.41 -18.92 21.89
C GLY A 472 5.25 -18.45 20.45
N LYS A 473 4.37 -17.50 20.15
CA LYS A 473 4.16 -16.97 18.82
C LYS A 473 5.04 -15.77 18.53
N ARG A 474 5.30 -15.59 17.25
CA ARG A 474 5.96 -14.43 16.71
C ARG A 474 4.93 -13.32 16.53
N TRP A 475 5.25 -12.13 17.03
CA TRP A 475 4.40 -10.95 16.96
C TRP A 475 5.14 -9.77 16.31
N ILE A 476 4.45 -9.06 15.43
CA ILE A 476 4.93 -7.78 14.88
C ILE A 476 4.45 -6.65 15.78
N HIS A 477 5.38 -5.92 16.37
CA HIS A 477 5.18 -4.68 17.10
C HIS A 477 5.17 -3.52 16.12
N SER A 478 4.01 -2.88 15.93
CA SER A 478 3.84 -1.88 14.86
C SER A 478 4.39 -0.50 15.19
N GLU A 479 4.67 -0.23 16.47
CA GLU A 479 4.91 1.13 17.01
C GLU A 479 3.72 2.10 16.80
N ASP A 480 2.59 1.58 16.36
CA ASP A 480 1.33 2.30 16.25
C ASP A 480 0.50 2.10 17.52
N VAL A 481 -0.20 3.15 17.94
CA VAL A 481 -1.04 3.17 19.14
C VAL A 481 -2.49 2.99 18.74
N GLY A 482 -3.19 2.11 19.45
CA GLY A 482 -4.60 1.87 19.20
C GLY A 482 -5.36 1.30 20.39
N ILE A 483 -6.63 1.06 20.15
CA ILE A 483 -7.54 0.32 21.03
C ILE A 483 -8.34 -0.68 20.20
N ILE A 484 -8.75 -1.79 20.83
CA ILE A 484 -9.71 -2.75 20.27
C ILE A 484 -10.94 -2.74 21.16
N ASP A 485 -12.14 -2.67 20.56
CA ASP A 485 -13.38 -2.76 21.30
C ASP A 485 -13.84 -4.23 21.48
N GLU A 486 -14.87 -4.45 22.29
CA GLU A 486 -15.44 -5.77 22.60
C GLU A 486 -15.99 -6.51 21.36
N ASP A 487 -16.27 -5.78 20.28
CA ASP A 487 -16.70 -6.35 19.01
C ASP A 487 -15.53 -6.70 18.08
N GLY A 488 -14.30 -6.32 18.46
CA GLY A 488 -13.07 -6.59 17.71
C GLY A 488 -12.68 -5.54 16.69
N PHE A 489 -13.31 -4.36 16.72
CA PHE A 489 -12.93 -3.26 15.85
C PHE A 489 -11.70 -2.53 16.39
N LEU A 490 -10.73 -2.30 15.51
CA LEU A 490 -9.49 -1.59 15.81
C LEU A 490 -9.67 -0.09 15.55
N TYR A 491 -9.21 0.73 16.49
CA TYR A 491 -9.18 2.19 16.38
C TYR A 491 -7.75 2.67 16.51
N PHE A 492 -7.27 3.38 15.50
CA PHE A 492 -5.95 4.00 15.48
C PHE A 492 -5.95 5.31 16.27
N LYS A 493 -4.95 5.52 17.11
CA LYS A 493 -4.75 6.75 17.90
C LYS A 493 -3.58 7.59 17.40
N GLY A 494 -2.51 6.94 16.92
CA GLY A 494 -1.32 7.63 16.45
C GLY A 494 -0.09 6.74 16.40
N ARG A 495 1.09 7.35 16.32
CA ARG A 495 2.37 6.66 16.33
C ARG A 495 3.20 7.07 17.53
N TYR A 496 3.81 6.12 18.22
CA TYR A 496 4.70 6.43 19.34
C TYR A 496 5.84 7.37 18.96
N LYS A 497 6.40 7.25 17.78
CA LYS A 497 7.49 8.11 17.28
C LYS A 497 7.08 9.57 17.02
N ARG A 498 5.79 9.82 16.85
CA ARG A 498 5.23 11.18 16.66
C ARG A 498 4.59 11.75 17.93
N MET A 499 4.39 10.89 18.93
CA MET A 499 3.82 11.30 20.20
C MET A 499 4.79 12.23 20.96
N PHE A 500 4.27 13.29 21.51
CA PHE A 500 4.99 14.13 22.48
C PHE A 500 4.11 14.42 23.70
N THR A 501 4.70 14.98 24.76
CA THR A 501 3.99 15.32 26.00
C THR A 501 3.78 16.81 26.09
N HIS A 502 2.57 17.23 26.45
CA HIS A 502 2.21 18.60 26.78
C HIS A 502 1.60 18.64 28.18
N GLY A 503 2.27 19.30 29.11
CA GLY A 503 1.81 19.37 30.50
C GLY A 503 1.58 18.02 31.17
N GLY A 504 2.35 16.98 30.80
CA GLY A 504 2.20 15.62 31.33
C GLY A 504 1.20 14.73 30.56
N PHE A 505 0.46 15.26 29.60
CA PHE A 505 -0.48 14.49 28.78
C PHE A 505 0.17 14.07 27.45
N LYS A 506 -0.09 12.82 27.03
CA LYS A 506 0.36 12.30 25.74
C LYS A 506 -0.48 12.89 24.61
N LEU A 507 0.16 13.50 23.62
CA LEU A 507 -0.47 14.02 22.41
C LEU A 507 -0.09 13.18 21.20
N TYR A 508 -1.08 12.88 20.38
CA TYR A 508 -0.93 12.16 19.13
C TYR A 508 -1.24 13.11 17.96
N PRO A 509 -0.23 13.67 17.29
CA PRO A 509 -0.42 14.62 16.19
C PRO A 509 -1.43 14.13 15.14
N SER A 510 -1.35 12.86 14.75
CA SER A 510 -2.24 12.30 13.73
C SER A 510 -3.73 12.36 14.11
N TYR A 511 -4.05 12.29 15.40
CA TYR A 511 -5.43 12.44 15.88
C TYR A 511 -5.92 13.88 15.76
N ILE A 512 -5.07 14.83 16.10
CA ILE A 512 -5.36 16.26 15.98
C ILE A 512 -5.49 16.65 14.51
N GLU A 513 -4.55 16.19 13.67
CA GLU A 513 -4.56 16.38 12.22
C GLU A 513 -5.87 15.88 11.59
N GLY A 514 -6.33 14.68 11.98
CA GLY A 514 -7.59 14.11 11.48
C GLY A 514 -8.82 14.97 11.81
N ILE A 515 -8.82 15.65 12.95
CA ILE A 515 -9.90 16.58 13.31
C ILE A 515 -9.82 17.85 12.46
N ILE A 516 -8.62 18.44 12.30
CA ILE A 516 -8.43 19.66 11.52
C ILE A 516 -8.77 19.43 10.04
N VAL A 517 -8.32 18.32 9.45
CA VAL A 517 -8.63 17.94 8.07
C VAL A 517 -10.11 17.63 7.86
N SER A 518 -10.88 17.31 8.92
CA SER A 518 -12.34 17.17 8.79
C SER A 518 -13.07 18.48 8.44
N HIS A 519 -12.39 19.62 8.48
CA HIS A 519 -12.95 20.90 8.08
C HIS A 519 -12.98 21.03 6.54
N PRO A 520 -14.13 21.38 5.91
CA PRO A 520 -14.30 21.32 4.43
C PRO A 520 -13.33 22.19 3.64
N LYS A 521 -12.79 23.25 4.25
CA LYS A 521 -11.83 24.19 3.61
C LYS A 521 -10.36 23.79 3.76
N VAL A 522 -10.07 22.74 4.56
CA VAL A 522 -8.70 22.25 4.78
C VAL A 522 -8.38 21.17 3.76
N GLU A 523 -7.23 21.28 3.12
CA GLU A 523 -6.71 20.28 2.18
C GLU A 523 -5.79 19.30 2.90
N ASN A 524 -4.87 19.82 3.75
CA ASN A 524 -3.91 19.00 4.47
C ASN A 524 -3.51 19.68 5.79
N CYS A 525 -2.97 18.90 6.73
CA CYS A 525 -2.51 19.41 8.01
C CYS A 525 -1.33 18.60 8.53
N CYS A 526 -0.39 19.28 9.17
CA CYS A 526 0.70 18.66 9.91
C CYS A 526 0.79 19.33 11.29
N VAL A 527 0.63 18.54 12.35
CA VAL A 527 0.81 19.02 13.73
C VAL A 527 2.22 18.64 14.19
N ILE A 528 2.95 19.65 14.66
CA ILE A 528 4.32 19.50 15.17
C ILE A 528 4.42 19.90 16.64
N SER A 529 5.51 19.49 17.28
CA SER A 529 5.83 19.87 18.64
C SER A 529 6.75 21.10 18.65
N ILE A 530 6.35 22.16 19.31
CA ILE A 530 7.19 23.34 19.51
C ILE A 530 7.65 23.39 20.97
N PRO A 531 8.93 23.65 21.25
CA PRO A 531 9.41 23.83 22.62
C PRO A 531 8.65 24.94 23.35
N ASP A 532 8.16 24.62 24.55
CA ASP A 532 7.41 25.52 25.43
C ASP A 532 7.98 25.49 26.83
N GLN A 533 8.15 26.68 27.44
CA GLN A 533 8.79 26.83 28.76
C GLN A 533 7.92 26.30 29.91
N THR A 534 6.60 26.31 29.75
CA THR A 534 5.63 25.91 30.78
C THR A 534 5.27 24.44 30.68
N TYR A 535 5.05 23.97 29.48
CA TYR A 535 4.50 22.63 29.23
C TYR A 535 5.51 21.65 28.60
N GLY A 536 6.77 22.09 28.38
CA GLY A 536 7.82 21.34 27.71
C GLY A 536 7.68 21.40 26.18
N PHE A 537 6.56 20.98 25.65
CA PHE A 537 6.19 21.10 24.23
C PHE A 537 4.74 21.52 24.09
N SER A 538 4.44 22.29 23.04
CA SER A 538 3.09 22.70 22.66
C SER A 538 2.76 22.28 21.23
N PRO A 539 1.52 21.88 20.94
CA PRO A 539 1.09 21.53 19.60
C PRO A 539 0.87 22.78 18.73
N GLU A 540 1.49 22.79 17.54
CA GLU A 540 1.27 23.81 16.52
C GLU A 540 0.80 23.15 15.24
N ALA A 541 -0.28 23.66 14.61
CA ALA A 541 -0.87 23.11 13.40
C ALA A 541 -0.45 23.88 12.15
N HIS A 542 0.23 23.21 11.21
CA HIS A 542 0.54 23.74 9.87
C HIS A 542 -0.53 23.26 8.89
N VAL A 543 -1.27 24.17 8.28
CA VAL A 543 -2.51 23.89 7.55
C VAL A 543 -2.40 24.38 6.11
N VAL A 544 -2.62 23.46 5.16
CA VAL A 544 -2.84 23.78 3.74
C VAL A 544 -4.34 23.87 3.49
N ILE A 545 -4.76 24.94 2.85
CA ILE A 545 -6.18 25.20 2.56
C ILE A 545 -6.50 25.00 1.08
N LYS A 546 -7.73 24.59 0.80
CA LYS A 546 -8.23 24.45 -0.57
C LYS A 546 -8.23 25.82 -1.28
N LYS A 547 -7.82 25.88 -2.53
CA LYS A 547 -7.56 27.11 -3.31
C LYS A 547 -8.73 28.11 -3.32
N ASP A 548 -9.96 27.63 -3.26
CA ASP A 548 -11.16 28.47 -3.27
C ASP A 548 -11.43 29.19 -1.94
N SER A 549 -10.60 28.94 -0.91
CA SER A 549 -10.85 29.39 0.47
C SER A 549 -9.88 30.48 0.96
N VAL A 550 -8.92 30.92 0.13
CA VAL A 550 -7.81 31.81 0.51
C VAL A 550 -8.25 33.21 1.01
N SER A 551 -9.43 33.68 0.62
CA SER A 551 -9.88 35.06 0.91
C SER A 551 -10.36 35.31 2.37
N GLN A 552 -10.40 34.29 3.23
CA GLN A 552 -10.99 34.39 4.59
C GLN A 552 -10.14 33.71 5.69
N LEU A 553 -8.82 33.83 5.65
CA LEU A 553 -7.90 33.15 6.57
C LEU A 553 -8.22 33.41 8.06
N LYS A 554 -8.52 34.66 8.44
CA LYS A 554 -8.84 35.00 9.83
C LYS A 554 -10.08 34.26 10.32
N LYS A 555 -11.14 34.26 9.52
CA LYS A 555 -12.38 33.55 9.83
C LYS A 555 -12.17 32.05 9.88
N LEU A 556 -11.38 31.50 8.94
CA LEU A 556 -11.04 30.08 8.94
C LEU A 556 -10.26 29.68 10.19
N LYS A 557 -9.29 30.50 10.65
CA LYS A 557 -8.58 30.24 11.90
C LYS A 557 -9.53 30.16 13.10
N GLU A 558 -10.53 31.05 13.18
CA GLU A 558 -11.57 31.04 14.22
C GLU A 558 -12.44 29.76 14.11
N GLU A 559 -12.83 29.36 12.90
CA GLU A 559 -13.57 28.12 12.62
C GLU A 559 -12.79 26.88 13.07
N LEU A 560 -11.47 26.83 12.81
CA LEU A 560 -10.59 25.71 13.20
C LEU A 560 -10.36 25.66 14.71
N ILE A 561 -10.15 26.80 15.35
CA ILE A 561 -10.06 26.89 16.83
C ILE A 561 -11.32 26.32 17.46
N LYS A 562 -12.49 26.78 17.01
CA LYS A 562 -13.77 26.28 17.51
C LYS A 562 -13.94 24.78 17.27
N LEU A 563 -13.59 24.29 16.08
CA LEU A 563 -13.64 22.87 15.76
C LEU A 563 -12.79 22.04 16.73
N CYS A 564 -11.57 22.51 17.04
CA CYS A 564 -10.70 21.86 18.01
C CYS A 564 -11.27 21.93 19.43
N GLN A 565 -11.82 23.07 19.85
CA GLN A 565 -12.47 23.19 21.15
C GLN A 565 -13.65 22.24 21.33
N ASP A 566 -14.44 22.05 20.27
CA ASP A 566 -15.63 21.18 20.31
C ASP A 566 -15.26 19.68 20.31
N LYS A 567 -14.10 19.30 19.76
CA LYS A 567 -13.76 17.89 19.52
C LYS A 567 -12.52 17.38 20.25
N LEU A 568 -11.66 18.26 20.76
CA LEU A 568 -10.41 17.90 21.43
C LEU A 568 -10.44 18.32 22.90
N PRO A 569 -9.82 17.51 23.80
CA PRO A 569 -9.51 17.95 25.14
C PRO A 569 -8.65 19.23 25.11
N SER A 570 -8.79 20.09 26.09
CA SER A 570 -8.09 21.39 26.14
C SER A 570 -6.57 21.26 25.99
N TYR A 571 -5.98 20.23 26.60
CA TYR A 571 -4.53 19.99 26.55
C TYR A 571 -4.02 19.54 25.18
N SER A 572 -4.88 19.13 24.25
CA SER A 572 -4.50 18.67 22.90
C SER A 572 -4.90 19.62 21.78
N GLN A 573 -5.45 20.77 22.13
CA GLN A 573 -5.80 21.82 21.16
C GLN A 573 -4.52 22.52 20.69
N PRO A 574 -4.32 22.74 19.37
CA PRO A 574 -3.18 23.50 18.87
C PRO A 574 -3.17 24.93 19.45
N GLU A 575 -2.02 25.38 19.92
CA GLU A 575 -1.84 26.75 20.40
C GLU A 575 -1.85 27.75 19.26
N ASP A 576 -1.35 27.33 18.08
CA ASP A 576 -1.39 28.17 16.89
C ASP A 576 -1.69 27.38 15.63
N PHE A 577 -2.19 28.10 14.61
CA PHE A 577 -2.48 27.60 13.27
C PHE A 577 -1.70 28.44 12.27
N ILE A 578 -0.74 27.79 11.58
CA ILE A 578 0.09 28.40 10.53
C ILE A 578 -0.46 27.94 9.18
N PHE A 579 -0.84 28.89 8.33
CA PHE A 579 -1.28 28.57 6.99
C PHE A 579 -0.08 28.51 6.04
N GLU A 580 0.05 27.38 5.34
CA GLU A 580 1.11 27.11 4.39
C GLU A 580 0.53 26.97 2.98
N GLU A 581 1.33 27.31 1.96
CA GLU A 581 0.96 27.05 0.57
C GLU A 581 1.03 25.55 0.27
N ASP A 582 2.04 24.86 0.84
CA ASP A 582 2.29 23.45 0.65
C ASP A 582 3.07 22.87 1.84
N LEU A 583 2.93 21.56 2.09
CA LEU A 583 3.72 20.86 3.10
C LEU A 583 4.82 20.03 2.43
N PRO A 584 6.05 20.01 2.98
CA PRO A 584 7.11 19.18 2.44
C PRO A 584 6.74 17.71 2.51
N LEU A 585 7.03 16.98 1.44
CA LEU A 585 6.73 15.55 1.34
C LEU A 585 8.01 14.71 1.41
N THR A 586 7.87 13.50 1.91
CA THR A 586 8.87 12.44 1.82
C THR A 586 8.95 11.91 0.37
N SER A 587 9.97 11.12 0.06
CA SER A 587 10.11 10.46 -1.25
C SER A 587 8.90 9.59 -1.63
N VAL A 588 8.17 9.09 -0.65
CA VAL A 588 6.95 8.27 -0.86
C VAL A 588 5.65 9.08 -0.87
N GLY A 589 5.73 10.41 -0.89
CA GLY A 589 4.58 11.31 -1.01
C GLY A 589 3.82 11.60 0.29
N LYS A 590 4.32 11.17 1.46
CA LYS A 590 3.73 11.50 2.76
C LYS A 590 4.32 12.81 3.31
N VAL A 591 3.56 13.53 4.13
CA VAL A 591 4.06 14.75 4.78
C VAL A 591 5.31 14.44 5.62
N ASP A 592 6.39 15.17 5.35
CA ASP A 592 7.64 15.11 6.12
C ASP A 592 7.57 16.05 7.33
N TYR A 593 6.90 15.58 8.39
CA TYR A 593 6.71 16.35 9.61
C TYR A 593 8.05 16.80 10.26
N LYS A 594 9.12 16.01 10.14
CA LYS A 594 10.44 16.39 10.68
C LYS A 594 11.01 17.60 9.95
N LYS A 595 10.79 17.68 8.64
CA LYS A 595 11.20 18.81 7.84
C LYS A 595 10.36 20.05 8.18
N VAL A 596 9.05 19.90 8.38
CA VAL A 596 8.16 20.98 8.85
C VAL A 596 8.66 21.52 10.21
N GLU A 597 8.86 20.63 11.19
CA GLU A 597 9.33 20.97 12.53
C GLU A 597 10.69 21.69 12.49
N LYS A 598 11.66 21.14 11.74
CA LYS A 598 13.00 21.76 11.59
C LYS A 598 12.94 23.15 10.95
N MET A 599 12.12 23.32 9.92
CA MET A 599 11.93 24.61 9.25
C MET A 599 11.30 25.64 10.20
N ARG A 600 10.33 25.21 11.00
CA ARG A 600 9.64 26.09 11.97
C ARG A 600 10.54 26.49 13.12
N ILE A 601 11.26 25.57 13.74
CA ILE A 601 12.20 25.86 14.82
C ILE A 601 13.26 26.86 14.34
N LYS A 602 13.81 26.67 13.14
CA LYS A 602 14.77 27.62 12.57
C LYS A 602 14.19 29.02 12.42
N LYS A 603 12.94 29.15 11.92
CA LYS A 603 12.25 30.45 11.81
C LYS A 603 12.07 31.13 13.19
N LEU A 604 11.75 30.34 14.21
CA LEU A 604 11.61 30.87 15.60
C LEU A 604 12.93 31.37 16.14
N GLU A 605 14.04 30.65 15.96
CA GLU A 605 15.38 31.05 16.36
C GLU A 605 15.85 32.33 15.66
N GLU A 606 15.51 32.49 14.37
CA GLU A 606 15.83 33.70 13.59
C GLU A 606 15.01 34.91 14.02
N SER A 607 13.78 34.71 14.49
CA SER A 607 12.89 35.78 14.96
C SER A 607 13.22 36.25 16.39
N THR A 608 14.03 35.49 17.15
CA THR A 608 14.43 35.77 18.51
C THR A 608 15.81 36.49 18.58
N LYS A 609 16.51 36.56 17.44
CA LYS A 609 17.75 37.33 17.23
C LYS A 609 17.46 38.71 16.65
#